data_bbae376cc8c2f99a1437d07094c47a52
#
_entry.id   bbae376cc8c2f99a1437d07094c47a52
#
_cell.length_a   1.000
_cell.length_b   1.000
_cell.length_c   1.000
_cell.angle_alpha   90.00
_cell.angle_beta   90.00
_cell.angle_gamma   90.00
#
_symmetry.space_group_name_H-M   'P 1'
#
loop_
_entity.id
_entity.type
_entity.pdbx_description
1 polymer ?
#
loop_
_entity_poly.entity_id
_entity_poly.type
_entity_poly.pdbx_seq_one_letter_code
_entity_poly.pdbx_strand_id
1 'polypeptide(L)'
;MWSFIQNEILGMQWLNRLLGSLVETVGLDPTSRIGGSIQFFFYDVIKIMVLLTCLIFVISYIQSDFPPERTKKILGRFHGIGANCVAALLGTVTPFCSCSSIPLFIGFTSAGLPLGVTFSFLISSPMVDLGSLVLLMSIFGWKVAVVYVVLGLVIAVVGGTLIEKLGLENEVEEFIRNARMMDLPLNELTVRDRIEYAWEQVESTVRKVYPYVLLGVGIGAIIHNWIPETWVITLLGTGNPLGVVIATIAGVPMYADIFGTIPIAEALLAKGAQLGVVLAFMMGVTTLSLPSMIMLRKAIRPKLLGVFVAICTAGIIVVGYFFNAIQYLLI
;
A
#
# COMPACT_ATOMS: atom_id res chain seq x y z
N MET A 1 -21.40 15.80 -4.12
CA MET A 1 -20.49 15.43 -5.23
C MET A 1 -19.32 14.56 -4.74
N TRP A 2 -18.62 14.96 -3.68
CA TRP A 2 -17.52 14.17 -3.11
C TRP A 2 -17.93 12.80 -2.59
N SER A 3 -19.03 12.70 -1.85
CA SER A 3 -19.59 11.43 -1.36
C SER A 3 -20.01 10.46 -2.49
N PHE A 4 -20.50 11.00 -3.61
CA PHE A 4 -20.83 10.19 -4.78
C PHE A 4 -19.58 9.60 -5.42
N ILE A 5 -18.51 10.39 -5.55
CA ILE A 5 -17.21 9.88 -6.09
C ILE A 5 -16.63 8.81 -5.17
N GLN A 6 -16.66 9.05 -3.86
CA GLN A 6 -16.15 8.07 -2.88
C GLN A 6 -16.95 6.76 -2.87
N ASN A 7 -18.27 6.83 -2.86
CA ASN A 7 -19.11 5.65 -2.66
C ASN A 7 -19.37 4.90 -3.97
N GLU A 8 -19.68 5.61 -5.05
CA GLU A 8 -20.11 4.95 -6.29
C GLU A 8 -18.94 4.72 -7.28
N ILE A 9 -17.91 5.58 -7.30
CA ILE A 9 -16.78 5.41 -8.22
C ILE A 9 -15.64 4.64 -7.54
N LEU A 10 -15.12 5.13 -6.43
CA LEU A 10 -13.99 4.48 -5.74
C LEU A 10 -14.44 3.29 -4.88
N GLY A 11 -15.57 3.44 -4.18
CA GLY A 11 -16.15 2.38 -3.36
C GLY A 11 -16.92 1.33 -4.15
N MET A 12 -17.28 1.61 -5.42
CA MET A 12 -18.06 0.70 -6.28
C MET A 12 -19.25 0.04 -5.56
N GLN A 13 -20.01 0.80 -4.75
CA GLN A 13 -21.11 0.23 -3.96
C GLN A 13 -22.22 -0.37 -4.85
N TRP A 14 -22.37 0.13 -6.07
CA TRP A 14 -23.24 -0.45 -7.07
C TRP A 14 -22.85 -1.91 -7.39
N LEU A 15 -21.54 -2.22 -7.44
CA LEU A 15 -21.03 -3.56 -7.68
C LEU A 15 -21.32 -4.47 -6.48
N ASN A 16 -21.18 -3.97 -5.26
CA ASN A 16 -21.50 -4.71 -4.04
C ASN A 16 -22.98 -5.09 -3.98
N ARG A 17 -23.87 -4.14 -4.34
CA ARG A 17 -25.33 -4.40 -4.44
C ARG A 17 -25.66 -5.44 -5.52
N LEU A 18 -25.02 -5.35 -6.67
CA LEU A 18 -25.19 -6.30 -7.78
C LEU A 18 -24.72 -7.71 -7.40
N LEU A 19 -23.58 -7.83 -6.75
CA LEU A 19 -23.07 -9.12 -6.28
C LEU A 19 -23.93 -9.69 -5.13
N GLY A 20 -24.46 -8.85 -4.25
CA GLY A 20 -25.42 -9.27 -3.24
C GLY A 20 -26.65 -9.93 -3.85
N SER A 21 -27.26 -9.29 -4.87
CA SER A 21 -28.42 -9.86 -5.58
C SER A 21 -28.08 -11.13 -6.36
N LEU A 22 -26.86 -11.27 -6.89
CA LEU A 22 -26.40 -12.51 -7.52
C LEU A 22 -26.24 -13.65 -6.52
N VAL A 23 -25.69 -13.38 -5.34
CA VAL A 23 -25.55 -14.38 -4.26
C VAL A 23 -26.92 -14.85 -3.78
N GLU A 24 -27.90 -13.95 -3.66
CA GLU A 24 -29.29 -14.30 -3.34
C GLU A 24 -29.94 -15.17 -4.41
N THR A 25 -29.73 -14.88 -5.72
CA THR A 25 -30.26 -15.69 -6.81
C THR A 25 -29.68 -17.10 -6.87
N VAL A 26 -28.45 -17.29 -6.37
CA VAL A 26 -27.81 -18.62 -6.23
C VAL A 26 -28.34 -19.38 -5.01
N GLY A 27 -29.20 -18.75 -4.19
CA GLY A 27 -29.79 -19.36 -3.00
C GLY A 27 -28.92 -19.26 -1.74
N LEU A 28 -27.93 -18.39 -1.75
CA LEU A 28 -27.09 -18.11 -0.58
C LEU A 28 -27.55 -16.79 0.06
N ASP A 29 -27.71 -16.79 1.37
CA ASP A 29 -28.03 -15.58 2.12
C ASP A 29 -26.76 -14.74 2.29
N PRO A 30 -26.71 -13.47 1.78
CA PRO A 30 -25.57 -12.58 1.94
C PRO A 30 -25.22 -12.26 3.40
N THR A 31 -26.18 -12.42 4.31
CA THR A 31 -25.97 -12.22 5.75
C THR A 31 -25.35 -13.45 6.45
N SER A 32 -25.34 -14.59 5.75
CA SER A 32 -24.69 -15.80 6.25
C SER A 32 -23.15 -15.67 6.15
N ARG A 33 -22.43 -16.40 7.00
CA ARG A 33 -20.95 -16.40 6.97
C ARG A 33 -20.38 -16.79 5.60
N ILE A 34 -21.00 -17.77 4.94
CA ILE A 34 -20.54 -18.26 3.63
C ILE A 34 -20.94 -17.29 2.52
N GLY A 35 -22.22 -16.86 2.47
CA GLY A 35 -22.70 -15.93 1.46
C GLY A 35 -21.99 -14.58 1.53
N GLY A 36 -21.81 -14.03 2.75
CA GLY A 36 -21.04 -12.81 2.96
C GLY A 36 -19.58 -12.94 2.57
N SER A 37 -18.91 -14.07 2.84
CA SER A 37 -17.52 -14.29 2.40
C SER A 37 -17.39 -14.38 0.87
N ILE A 38 -18.33 -15.04 0.21
CA ILE A 38 -18.36 -15.15 -1.26
C ILE A 38 -18.61 -13.77 -1.90
N GLN A 39 -19.60 -13.03 -1.38
CA GLN A 39 -19.89 -11.67 -1.84
C GLN A 39 -18.68 -10.77 -1.68
N PHE A 40 -18.07 -10.75 -0.50
CA PHE A 40 -16.87 -9.97 -0.20
C PHE A 40 -15.70 -10.34 -1.12
N PHE A 41 -15.45 -11.64 -1.32
CA PHE A 41 -14.38 -12.12 -2.18
C PHE A 41 -14.53 -11.60 -3.64
N PHE A 42 -15.68 -11.83 -4.27
CA PHE A 42 -15.89 -11.38 -5.63
C PHE A 42 -15.90 -9.86 -5.77
N TYR A 43 -16.50 -9.16 -4.80
CA TYR A 43 -16.53 -7.71 -4.78
C TYR A 43 -15.13 -7.13 -4.70
N ASP A 44 -14.32 -7.56 -3.75
CA ASP A 44 -12.97 -7.03 -3.56
C ASP A 44 -12.03 -7.42 -4.72
N VAL A 45 -12.10 -8.66 -5.21
CA VAL A 45 -11.29 -9.05 -6.38
C VAL A 45 -11.59 -8.19 -7.58
N ILE A 46 -12.87 -8.00 -7.95
CA ILE A 46 -13.26 -7.20 -9.12
C ILE A 46 -12.86 -5.74 -8.90
N LYS A 47 -13.17 -5.18 -7.72
CA LYS A 47 -12.83 -3.80 -7.35
C LYS A 47 -11.32 -3.55 -7.45
N ILE A 48 -10.51 -4.40 -6.83
CA ILE A 48 -9.05 -4.30 -6.85
C ILE A 48 -8.54 -4.40 -8.29
N MET A 49 -9.02 -5.35 -9.07
CA MET A 49 -8.57 -5.55 -10.46
C MET A 49 -8.91 -4.37 -11.35
N VAL A 50 -10.11 -3.80 -11.23
CA VAL A 50 -10.54 -2.63 -12.02
C VAL A 50 -9.71 -1.39 -11.62
N LEU A 51 -9.60 -1.11 -10.32
CA LEU A 51 -8.82 0.03 -9.84
C LEU A 51 -7.35 -0.10 -10.20
N LEU A 52 -6.76 -1.31 -10.05
CA LEU A 52 -5.39 -1.59 -10.43
C LEU A 52 -5.15 -1.36 -11.93
N THR A 53 -6.04 -1.87 -12.78
CA THR A 53 -5.97 -1.71 -14.24
C THR A 53 -6.03 -0.23 -14.63
N CYS A 54 -7.01 0.51 -14.12
CA CYS A 54 -7.16 1.95 -14.39
C CYS A 54 -5.94 2.74 -13.91
N LEU A 55 -5.49 2.46 -12.68
CA LEU A 55 -4.37 3.18 -12.08
C LEU A 55 -3.07 2.92 -12.85
N ILE A 56 -2.73 1.65 -13.14
CA ILE A 56 -1.52 1.30 -13.88
C ILE A 56 -1.57 1.91 -15.28
N PHE A 57 -2.72 1.88 -15.95
CA PHE A 57 -2.87 2.47 -17.28
C PHE A 57 -2.58 3.96 -17.26
N VAL A 58 -3.23 4.71 -16.35
CA VAL A 58 -3.05 6.16 -16.24
C VAL A 58 -1.59 6.51 -15.88
N ILE A 59 -1.01 5.80 -14.92
CA ILE A 59 0.36 6.05 -14.49
C ILE A 59 1.35 5.73 -15.61
N SER A 60 1.21 4.59 -16.29
CA SER A 60 2.11 4.20 -17.38
C SER A 60 1.98 5.13 -18.57
N TYR A 61 0.77 5.63 -18.85
CA TYR A 61 0.55 6.65 -19.86
C TYR A 61 1.26 7.97 -19.51
N ILE A 62 1.14 8.44 -18.26
CA ILE A 62 1.85 9.65 -17.81
C ILE A 62 3.37 9.42 -17.81
N GLN A 63 3.82 8.24 -17.38
CA GLN A 63 5.26 7.89 -17.38
C GLN A 63 5.86 7.86 -18.77
N SER A 64 5.09 7.54 -19.81
CA SER A 64 5.57 7.58 -21.18
C SER A 64 5.97 8.99 -21.65
N ASP A 65 5.46 10.04 -20.96
CA ASP A 65 5.84 11.44 -21.17
C ASP A 65 7.04 11.89 -20.29
N PHE A 66 7.26 11.18 -19.18
CA PHE A 66 8.33 11.48 -18.22
C PHE A 66 9.36 10.36 -18.21
N PRO A 67 10.34 10.38 -19.13
CA PRO A 67 11.40 9.40 -19.12
C PRO A 67 12.14 9.44 -17.77
N PRO A 68 12.57 8.28 -17.25
CA PRO A 68 13.27 8.14 -15.95
C PRO A 68 14.44 9.09 -15.79
N GLU A 69 15.03 9.55 -16.90
CA GLU A 69 16.16 10.50 -16.92
C GLU A 69 15.78 11.90 -16.41
N ARG A 70 14.55 12.37 -16.64
CA ARG A 70 14.09 13.65 -16.07
C ARG A 70 13.94 13.55 -14.55
N THR A 71 13.39 12.47 -14.07
CA THR A 71 13.27 12.18 -12.62
C THR A 71 14.67 12.02 -12.00
N LYS A 72 15.59 11.32 -12.70
CA LYS A 72 17.00 11.22 -12.30
C LYS A 72 17.67 12.60 -12.24
N LYS A 73 17.37 13.51 -13.18
CA LYS A 73 17.95 14.86 -13.22
C LYS A 73 17.42 15.75 -12.09
N ILE A 74 16.18 15.54 -11.64
CA ILE A 74 15.58 16.25 -10.51
C ILE A 74 16.10 15.67 -9.18
N LEU A 75 16.02 14.38 -8.98
CA LEU A 75 16.48 13.71 -7.78
C LEU A 75 18.00 13.68 -7.66
N GLY A 76 18.73 13.64 -8.77
CA GLY A 76 20.20 13.69 -8.80
C GLY A 76 20.82 15.02 -8.41
N ARG A 77 20.01 16.10 -8.27
CA ARG A 77 20.47 17.38 -7.69
C ARG A 77 20.56 17.34 -6.17
N PHE A 78 19.86 16.43 -5.55
CA PHE A 78 19.84 16.23 -4.12
C PHE A 78 20.73 15.04 -3.76
N HIS A 79 21.52 15.14 -2.71
CA HIS A 79 22.42 14.09 -2.25
C HIS A 79 22.13 13.73 -0.80
N GLY A 80 22.31 12.46 -0.45
CA GLY A 80 22.14 11.97 0.92
C GLY A 80 20.69 12.11 1.43
N ILE A 81 20.53 12.47 2.69
CA ILE A 81 19.24 12.55 3.39
C ILE A 81 18.24 13.49 2.70
N GLY A 82 18.72 14.57 2.05
CA GLY A 82 17.85 15.49 1.32
C GLY A 82 17.15 14.83 0.13
N ALA A 83 17.84 13.95 -0.60
CA ALA A 83 17.24 13.18 -1.68
C ALA A 83 16.18 12.19 -1.17
N ASN A 84 16.44 11.55 -0.02
CA ASN A 84 15.49 10.65 0.64
C ASN A 84 14.23 11.39 1.11
N CYS A 85 14.38 12.61 1.64
CA CYS A 85 13.23 13.46 2.01
C CYS A 85 12.36 13.83 0.80
N VAL A 86 12.97 14.24 -0.32
CA VAL A 86 12.25 14.57 -1.54
C VAL A 86 11.55 13.35 -2.12
N ALA A 87 12.20 12.19 -2.10
CA ALA A 87 11.61 10.93 -2.55
C ALA A 87 10.42 10.51 -1.68
N ALA A 88 10.53 10.64 -0.35
CA ALA A 88 9.44 10.36 0.57
C ALA A 88 8.24 11.29 0.36
N LEU A 89 8.49 12.59 0.16
CA LEU A 89 7.44 13.57 -0.17
C LEU A 89 6.77 13.26 -1.51
N LEU A 90 7.55 12.87 -2.53
CA LEU A 90 7.02 12.42 -3.81
C LEU A 90 6.09 11.21 -3.64
N GLY A 91 6.48 10.22 -2.82
CA GLY A 91 5.64 9.07 -2.50
C GLY A 91 4.33 9.46 -1.84
N THR A 92 4.34 10.47 -0.98
CA THR A 92 3.13 10.97 -0.28
C THR A 92 2.16 11.69 -1.22
N VAL A 93 2.69 12.48 -2.16
CA VAL A 93 1.86 13.23 -3.14
C VAL A 93 1.26 12.31 -4.19
N THR A 94 1.92 11.20 -4.48
CA THR A 94 1.46 10.24 -5.49
C THR A 94 0.56 9.18 -4.82
N PRO A 95 -0.74 9.11 -5.15
CA PRO A 95 -1.67 8.16 -4.53
C PRO A 95 -1.47 6.75 -5.10
N PHE A 96 -0.32 6.14 -4.77
CA PHE A 96 0.04 4.82 -5.28
C PHE A 96 -0.13 3.76 -4.22
N CYS A 97 -0.93 2.73 -4.53
CA CYS A 97 -0.90 1.49 -3.76
C CYS A 97 0.46 0.80 -3.91
N SER A 98 0.79 -0.09 -3.00
CA SER A 98 2.04 -0.87 -3.05
C SER A 98 2.26 -1.59 -4.39
N CYS A 99 1.19 -2.00 -5.07
CA CYS A 99 1.26 -2.67 -6.38
C CYS A 99 1.79 -1.77 -7.50
N SER A 100 1.47 -0.47 -7.46
CA SER A 100 1.94 0.51 -8.46
C SER A 100 3.28 1.15 -8.06
N SER A 101 3.58 1.22 -6.77
CA SER A 101 4.87 1.73 -6.27
C SER A 101 6.04 0.81 -6.60
N ILE A 102 5.82 -0.52 -6.67
CA ILE A 102 6.87 -1.49 -7.00
C ILE A 102 7.39 -1.34 -8.44
N PRO A 103 6.55 -1.24 -9.49
CA PRO A 103 7.03 -0.92 -10.84
C PRO A 103 7.82 0.39 -10.92
N LEU A 104 7.38 1.42 -10.20
CA LEU A 104 8.11 2.70 -10.11
C LEU A 104 9.46 2.53 -9.41
N PHE A 105 9.51 1.79 -8.32
CA PHE A 105 10.74 1.41 -7.64
C PHE A 105 11.72 0.71 -8.59
N ILE A 106 11.24 -0.24 -9.39
CA ILE A 106 12.04 -0.92 -10.41
C ILE A 106 12.56 0.10 -11.43
N GLY A 107 11.69 0.98 -11.94
CA GLY A 107 12.07 2.03 -12.89
C GLY A 107 13.13 2.98 -12.33
N PHE A 108 12.98 3.47 -11.11
CA PHE A 108 13.94 4.35 -10.45
C PHE A 108 15.28 3.65 -10.19
N THR A 109 15.24 2.39 -9.77
CA THR A 109 16.44 1.60 -9.53
C THR A 109 17.17 1.29 -10.83
N SER A 110 16.45 0.96 -11.90
CA SER A 110 17.00 0.78 -13.26
C SER A 110 17.62 2.06 -13.80
N ALA A 111 17.00 3.21 -13.53
CA ALA A 111 17.55 4.53 -13.88
C ALA A 111 18.81 4.91 -13.09
N GLY A 112 19.19 4.10 -12.08
CA GLY A 112 20.42 4.28 -11.30
C GLY A 112 20.30 5.25 -10.14
N LEU A 113 19.09 5.48 -9.63
CA LEU A 113 18.91 6.21 -8.37
C LEU A 113 19.45 5.40 -7.17
N PRO A 114 19.99 6.07 -6.14
CA PRO A 114 20.44 5.40 -4.92
C PRO A 114 19.33 4.59 -4.25
N LEU A 115 19.68 3.46 -3.63
CA LEU A 115 18.70 2.61 -2.95
C LEU A 115 17.95 3.35 -1.84
N GLY A 116 18.62 4.23 -1.11
CA GLY A 116 17.98 5.04 -0.08
C GLY A 116 16.82 5.86 -0.61
N VAL A 117 17.01 6.49 -1.75
CA VAL A 117 15.99 7.31 -2.42
C VAL A 117 14.80 6.44 -2.87
N THR A 118 15.09 5.32 -3.53
CA THR A 118 14.05 4.41 -4.06
C THR A 118 13.25 3.74 -2.94
N PHE A 119 13.91 3.36 -1.84
CA PHE A 119 13.22 2.79 -0.67
C PHE A 119 12.48 3.85 0.15
N SER A 120 12.98 5.07 0.27
CA SER A 120 12.23 6.16 0.91
C SER A 120 10.90 6.41 0.18
N PHE A 121 10.91 6.40 -1.15
CA PHE A 121 9.70 6.47 -1.97
C PHE A 121 8.80 5.24 -1.75
N LEU A 122 9.36 4.03 -1.79
CA LEU A 122 8.61 2.78 -1.67
C LEU A 122 7.94 2.62 -0.30
N ILE A 123 8.56 3.11 0.78
CA ILE A 123 8.01 3.07 2.13
C ILE A 123 6.91 4.12 2.30
N SER A 124 7.16 5.37 1.85
CA SER A 124 6.20 6.46 2.05
C SER A 124 4.91 6.27 1.25
N SER A 125 5.02 5.81 0.02
CA SER A 125 3.90 5.74 -0.93
C SER A 125 2.69 4.93 -0.43
N PRO A 126 2.80 3.69 0.08
CA PRO A 126 1.67 2.96 0.62
C PRO A 126 1.33 3.33 2.08
N MET A 127 2.26 3.96 2.80
CA MET A 127 2.10 4.29 4.22
C MET A 127 1.41 5.64 4.41
N VAL A 128 1.70 6.60 3.54
CA VAL A 128 1.29 8.01 3.71
C VAL A 128 0.90 8.59 2.36
N ASP A 129 -0.36 8.47 1.96
CA ASP A 129 -0.88 9.13 0.78
C ASP A 129 -1.86 10.27 1.15
N LEU A 130 -2.10 11.21 0.22
CA LEU A 130 -3.00 12.33 0.44
C LEU A 130 -4.46 11.89 0.63
N GLY A 131 -4.87 10.77 0.04
CA GLY A 131 -6.21 10.22 0.22
C GLY A 131 -6.40 9.72 1.65
N SER A 132 -5.41 8.99 2.17
CA SER A 132 -5.39 8.53 3.56
C SER A 132 -5.36 9.69 4.55
N LEU A 133 -4.63 10.77 4.26
CA LEU A 133 -4.62 11.97 5.10
C LEU A 133 -6.03 12.56 5.26
N VAL A 134 -6.72 12.84 4.13
CA VAL A 134 -8.07 13.41 4.14
C VAL A 134 -9.05 12.52 4.91
N LEU A 135 -8.91 11.24 4.74
CA LEU A 135 -9.78 10.25 5.36
C LEU A 135 -9.53 10.11 6.87
N LEU A 136 -8.26 10.04 7.28
CA LEU A 136 -7.87 10.05 8.69
C LEU A 136 -8.28 11.36 9.38
N MET A 137 -8.23 12.48 8.66
CA MET A 137 -8.73 13.77 9.18
C MET A 137 -10.23 13.74 9.48
N SER A 138 -11.02 13.03 8.67
CA SER A 138 -12.47 12.94 8.86
C SER A 138 -12.88 12.05 10.02
N ILE A 139 -12.08 11.03 10.35
CA ILE A 139 -12.40 10.02 11.36
C ILE A 139 -11.73 10.31 12.70
N PHE A 140 -10.44 10.56 12.67
CA PHE A 140 -9.61 10.73 13.88
C PHE A 140 -9.29 12.19 14.21
N GLY A 141 -9.68 13.12 13.32
CA GLY A 141 -9.36 14.52 13.43
C GLY A 141 -7.99 14.90 12.84
N TRP A 142 -7.83 16.19 12.55
CA TRP A 142 -6.67 16.71 11.85
C TRP A 142 -5.34 16.51 12.59
N LYS A 143 -5.36 16.56 13.94
CA LYS A 143 -4.15 16.41 14.75
C LYS A 143 -3.54 15.01 14.58
N VAL A 144 -4.37 13.96 14.68
CA VAL A 144 -3.94 12.57 14.49
C VAL A 144 -3.43 12.37 13.08
N ALA A 145 -4.15 12.88 12.08
CA ALA A 145 -3.78 12.72 10.67
C ALA A 145 -2.43 13.38 10.34
N VAL A 146 -2.17 14.59 10.82
CA VAL A 146 -0.89 15.28 10.61
C VAL A 146 0.25 14.54 11.29
N VAL A 147 0.09 14.11 12.53
CA VAL A 147 1.12 13.35 13.26
C VAL A 147 1.40 12.02 12.56
N TYR A 148 0.37 11.34 12.05
CA TYR A 148 0.50 10.10 11.27
C TYR A 148 1.38 10.31 10.03
N VAL A 149 1.11 11.36 9.25
CA VAL A 149 1.87 11.70 8.04
C VAL A 149 3.33 12.01 8.38
N VAL A 150 3.56 12.85 9.40
CA VAL A 150 4.91 13.22 9.81
C VAL A 150 5.71 11.98 10.25
N LEU A 151 5.13 11.12 11.07
CA LEU A 151 5.79 9.90 11.53
C LEU A 151 6.06 8.92 10.39
N GLY A 152 5.10 8.75 9.47
CA GLY A 152 5.27 7.92 8.28
C GLY A 152 6.41 8.41 7.39
N LEU A 153 6.50 9.73 7.16
CA LEU A 153 7.62 10.35 6.44
C LEU A 153 8.96 10.13 7.16
N VAL A 154 8.99 10.26 8.47
CA VAL A 154 10.21 10.01 9.27
C VAL A 154 10.65 8.55 9.09
N ILE A 155 9.74 7.59 9.18
CA ILE A 155 10.06 6.17 8.96
C ILE A 155 10.59 5.95 7.54
N ALA A 156 9.98 6.57 6.53
CA ALA A 156 10.39 6.42 5.15
C ALA A 156 11.81 6.95 4.91
N VAL A 157 12.13 8.13 5.44
CA VAL A 157 13.47 8.74 5.31
C VAL A 157 14.52 7.97 6.10
N VAL A 158 14.21 7.61 7.34
CA VAL A 158 15.13 6.83 8.20
C VAL A 158 15.35 5.44 7.61
N GLY A 159 14.28 4.76 7.18
CA GLY A 159 14.34 3.43 6.59
C GLY A 159 15.14 3.40 5.30
N GLY A 160 14.89 4.35 4.38
CA GLY A 160 15.67 4.47 3.16
C GLY A 160 17.14 4.77 3.42
N THR A 161 17.42 5.71 4.35
CA THR A 161 18.81 6.05 4.74
C THR A 161 19.53 4.86 5.37
N LEU A 162 18.84 4.06 6.17
CA LEU A 162 19.40 2.86 6.80
C LEU A 162 19.74 1.79 5.74
N ILE A 163 18.84 1.55 4.78
CA ILE A 163 19.06 0.61 3.68
C ILE A 163 20.27 1.05 2.82
N GLU A 164 20.39 2.34 2.54
CA GLU A 164 21.53 2.90 1.80
C GLU A 164 22.85 2.64 2.53
N LYS A 165 22.89 2.93 3.84
CA LYS A 165 24.09 2.70 4.67
C LYS A 165 24.50 1.23 4.78
N LEU A 166 23.56 0.30 4.65
CA LEU A 166 23.85 -1.12 4.67
C LEU A 166 24.53 -1.63 3.39
N GLY A 167 24.60 -0.81 2.33
CA GLY A 167 25.32 -1.15 1.10
C GLY A 167 24.78 -2.39 0.39
N LEU A 168 23.47 -2.60 0.40
CA LEU A 168 22.80 -3.79 -0.14
C LEU A 168 22.46 -3.67 -1.64
N GLU A 169 23.22 -2.89 -2.39
CA GLU A 169 23.00 -2.70 -3.84
C GLU A 169 23.11 -3.99 -4.64
N ASN A 170 23.93 -4.92 -4.18
CA ASN A 170 24.12 -6.24 -4.81
C ASN A 170 22.93 -7.20 -4.58
N GLU A 171 22.02 -6.85 -3.69
CA GLU A 171 20.82 -7.63 -3.39
C GLU A 171 19.61 -7.23 -4.27
N VAL A 172 19.79 -6.31 -5.21
CA VAL A 172 18.84 -6.04 -6.29
C VAL A 172 19.05 -7.07 -7.41
N GLU A 173 17.96 -7.56 -8.00
CA GLU A 173 18.01 -8.58 -9.06
C GLU A 173 18.75 -8.05 -10.30
N GLU A 174 19.51 -8.94 -10.95
CA GLU A 174 20.44 -8.59 -12.04
C GLU A 174 19.75 -7.97 -13.24
N PHE A 175 18.53 -8.38 -13.55
CA PHE A 175 17.79 -7.83 -14.69
C PHE A 175 17.47 -6.34 -14.52
N ILE A 176 17.25 -5.86 -13.28
CA ILE A 176 17.02 -4.44 -12.98
C ILE A 176 18.34 -3.67 -13.08
N ARG A 177 19.41 -4.27 -12.60
CA ARG A 177 20.74 -3.66 -12.60
C ARG A 177 21.32 -3.57 -14.01
N ASN A 178 21.10 -4.58 -14.85
CA ASN A 178 21.57 -4.62 -16.23
C ASN A 178 20.72 -3.79 -17.19
N ALA A 179 19.47 -3.46 -16.86
CA ALA A 179 18.63 -2.55 -17.62
C ALA A 179 19.21 -1.13 -17.71
N ARG A 180 20.17 -0.77 -16.86
CA ARG A 180 20.97 0.47 -16.94
C ARG A 180 21.72 0.64 -18.26
N MET A 181 21.94 -0.41 -19.03
CA MET A 181 22.77 -0.39 -20.27
C MET A 181 21.96 -0.26 -21.55
N MET A 182 20.65 -0.28 -21.50
CA MET A 182 19.82 -0.03 -22.68
C MET A 182 19.44 1.46 -22.76
N ASP A 183 20.31 2.25 -23.37
CA ASP A 183 19.94 3.54 -23.94
C ASP A 183 18.97 3.27 -25.10
N LEU A 184 17.69 3.26 -24.81
CA LEU A 184 16.67 3.31 -25.85
C LEU A 184 16.71 4.70 -26.47
N PRO A 185 16.81 4.83 -27.81
CA PRO A 185 16.79 6.13 -28.45
C PRO A 185 15.46 6.82 -28.13
N LEU A 186 15.57 8.06 -27.65
CA LEU A 186 14.46 8.98 -27.40
C LEU A 186 13.80 9.36 -28.73
N ASN A 187 13.07 8.42 -29.33
CA ASN A 187 12.11 8.78 -30.37
C ASN A 187 10.86 9.29 -29.66
N GLU A 188 10.36 10.43 -30.12
CA GLU A 188 9.07 10.97 -29.67
C GLU A 188 7.99 9.92 -29.90
N LEU A 189 7.57 9.28 -28.80
CA LEU A 189 6.51 8.27 -28.84
C LEU A 189 5.21 8.92 -29.33
N THR A 190 4.59 8.32 -30.32
CA THR A 190 3.26 8.76 -30.75
C THR A 190 2.22 8.42 -29.66
N VAL A 191 1.07 9.10 -29.67
CA VAL A 191 -0.03 8.80 -28.72
C VAL A 191 -0.42 7.33 -28.75
N ARG A 192 -0.36 6.70 -29.93
CA ARG A 192 -0.66 5.28 -30.09
C ARG A 192 0.38 4.40 -29.39
N ASP A 193 1.65 4.70 -29.54
CA ASP A 193 2.73 3.94 -28.89
C ASP A 193 2.65 4.06 -27.37
N ARG A 194 2.21 5.20 -26.85
CA ARG A 194 1.99 5.43 -25.41
C ARG A 194 0.85 4.60 -24.86
N ILE A 195 -0.26 4.51 -25.60
CA ILE A 195 -1.41 3.68 -25.21
C ILE A 195 -1.00 2.20 -25.22
N GLU A 196 -0.29 1.77 -26.25
CA GLU A 196 0.19 0.40 -26.39
C GLU A 196 1.16 0.04 -25.24
N TYR A 197 2.12 0.90 -24.96
CA TYR A 197 3.01 0.76 -23.81
C TYR A 197 2.25 0.69 -22.48
N ALA A 198 1.28 1.57 -22.25
CA ALA A 198 0.48 1.57 -21.04
C ALA A 198 -0.31 0.27 -20.89
N TRP A 199 -0.87 -0.24 -22.00
CA TRP A 199 -1.62 -1.49 -22.01
C TRP A 199 -0.73 -2.72 -21.76
N GLU A 200 0.45 -2.78 -22.36
CA GLU A 200 1.44 -3.83 -22.09
C GLU A 200 1.85 -3.86 -20.61
N GLN A 201 2.03 -2.69 -19.99
CA GLN A 201 2.32 -2.59 -18.55
C GLN A 201 1.16 -3.11 -17.71
N VAL A 202 -0.09 -2.78 -18.08
CA VAL A 202 -1.28 -3.32 -17.43
C VAL A 202 -1.31 -4.83 -17.54
N GLU A 203 -1.22 -5.39 -18.73
CA GLU A 203 -1.29 -6.83 -18.96
C GLU A 203 -0.19 -7.57 -18.19
N SER A 204 1.05 -7.10 -18.31
CA SER A 204 2.20 -7.69 -17.62
C SER A 204 2.02 -7.68 -16.10
N THR A 205 1.53 -6.56 -15.53
CA THR A 205 1.36 -6.41 -14.08
C THR A 205 0.16 -7.21 -13.59
N VAL A 206 -0.98 -7.07 -14.23
CA VAL A 206 -2.21 -7.80 -13.89
C VAL A 206 -1.98 -9.30 -13.90
N ARG A 207 -1.36 -9.84 -14.94
CA ARG A 207 -1.05 -11.26 -15.06
C ARG A 207 -0.15 -11.79 -13.92
N LYS A 208 0.78 -10.96 -13.45
CA LYS A 208 1.67 -11.31 -12.33
C LYS A 208 0.98 -11.23 -10.97
N VAL A 209 0.08 -10.25 -10.79
CA VAL A 209 -0.52 -9.91 -9.49
C VAL A 209 -1.80 -10.71 -9.24
N TYR A 210 -2.55 -11.04 -10.31
CA TYR A 210 -3.86 -11.71 -10.22
C TYR A 210 -3.90 -12.92 -9.27
N PRO A 211 -2.99 -13.93 -9.36
CA PRO A 211 -3.07 -15.08 -8.45
C PRO A 211 -2.84 -14.71 -6.98
N TYR A 212 -2.04 -13.67 -6.72
CA TYR A 212 -1.75 -13.22 -5.37
C TYR A 212 -2.89 -12.38 -4.78
N VAL A 213 -3.59 -11.60 -5.62
CA VAL A 213 -4.81 -10.90 -5.22
C VAL A 213 -5.89 -11.91 -4.84
N LEU A 214 -6.10 -12.95 -5.65
CA LEU A 214 -7.05 -14.02 -5.33
C LEU A 214 -6.74 -14.67 -3.97
N LEU A 215 -5.47 -14.97 -3.73
CA LEU A 215 -5.04 -15.61 -2.49
C LEU A 215 -5.17 -14.65 -1.29
N GLY A 216 -4.75 -13.40 -1.42
CA GLY A 216 -4.82 -12.39 -0.36
C GLY A 216 -6.26 -12.02 -0.01
N VAL A 217 -7.11 -11.77 -1.00
CA VAL A 217 -8.54 -11.47 -0.79
C VAL A 217 -9.28 -12.71 -0.26
N GLY A 218 -8.90 -13.91 -0.71
CA GLY A 218 -9.45 -15.17 -0.18
C GLY A 218 -9.19 -15.33 1.31
N ILE A 219 -7.95 -15.10 1.75
CA ILE A 219 -7.60 -15.08 3.17
C ILE A 219 -8.37 -13.98 3.90
N GLY A 220 -8.45 -12.77 3.33
CA GLY A 220 -9.20 -11.64 3.88
C GLY A 220 -10.69 -11.97 4.07
N ALA A 221 -11.32 -12.62 3.09
CA ALA A 221 -12.73 -13.03 3.15
C ALA A 221 -13.00 -14.05 4.27
N ILE A 222 -12.05 -14.97 4.49
CA ILE A 222 -12.13 -15.92 5.62
C ILE A 222 -12.00 -15.17 6.94
N ILE A 223 -11.00 -14.31 7.07
CA ILE A 223 -10.77 -13.56 8.32
C ILE A 223 -11.97 -12.67 8.65
N HIS A 224 -12.50 -11.94 7.69
CA HIS A 224 -13.58 -10.98 7.89
C HIS A 224 -14.86 -11.60 8.48
N ASN A 225 -15.24 -12.80 8.03
CA ASN A 225 -16.51 -13.40 8.42
C ASN A 225 -16.37 -14.53 9.46
N TRP A 226 -15.18 -15.08 9.67
CA TRP A 226 -14.97 -16.25 10.55
C TRP A 226 -14.27 -15.92 11.86
N ILE A 227 -13.54 -14.79 11.95
CA ILE A 227 -12.92 -14.40 13.22
C ILE A 227 -13.98 -13.75 14.12
N PRO A 228 -14.31 -14.33 15.29
CA PRO A 228 -15.23 -13.73 16.23
C PRO A 228 -14.71 -12.38 16.72
N GLU A 229 -15.57 -11.37 16.75
CA GLU A 229 -15.23 -10.03 17.26
C GLU A 229 -14.64 -10.06 18.69
N THR A 230 -15.05 -11.03 19.49
CA THR A 230 -14.54 -11.24 20.85
C THR A 230 -13.04 -11.52 20.88
N TRP A 231 -12.51 -12.24 19.90
CA TRP A 231 -11.08 -12.51 19.81
C TRP A 231 -10.29 -11.25 19.45
N VAL A 232 -10.84 -10.44 18.54
CA VAL A 232 -10.25 -9.16 18.14
C VAL A 232 -10.17 -8.22 19.35
N ILE A 233 -11.25 -8.12 20.13
CA ILE A 233 -11.29 -7.28 21.35
C ILE A 233 -10.31 -7.79 22.42
N THR A 234 -10.23 -9.10 22.62
CA THR A 234 -9.34 -9.69 23.64
C THR A 234 -7.86 -9.48 23.27
N LEU A 235 -7.52 -9.57 21.98
CA LEU A 235 -6.13 -9.45 21.50
C LEU A 235 -5.70 -8.01 21.28
N LEU A 236 -6.61 -7.15 20.83
CA LEU A 236 -6.32 -5.77 20.42
C LEU A 236 -6.88 -4.70 21.38
N GLY A 237 -7.61 -5.12 22.43
CA GLY A 237 -8.23 -4.20 23.39
C GLY A 237 -7.24 -3.58 24.38
N THR A 238 -7.75 -2.65 25.18
CA THR A 238 -7.02 -1.72 26.07
C THR A 238 -6.21 -2.34 27.22
N GLY A 239 -6.01 -3.62 27.28
CA GLY A 239 -5.25 -4.28 28.37
C GLY A 239 -3.98 -4.99 27.90
N ASN A 240 -3.74 -5.07 26.61
CA ASN A 240 -2.65 -5.88 26.07
C ASN A 240 -1.48 -5.01 25.58
N PRO A 241 -0.33 -4.98 26.28
CA PRO A 241 0.84 -4.23 25.83
C PRO A 241 1.37 -4.73 24.47
N LEU A 242 1.11 -5.98 24.10
CA LEU A 242 1.48 -6.57 22.82
C LEU A 242 0.46 -6.27 21.70
N GLY A 243 -0.62 -5.57 21.98
CA GLY A 243 -1.69 -5.27 21.02
C GLY A 243 -1.18 -4.65 19.73
N VAL A 244 -0.23 -3.72 19.81
CA VAL A 244 0.41 -3.08 18.62
C VAL A 244 1.13 -4.11 17.76
N VAL A 245 1.93 -5.00 18.37
CA VAL A 245 2.70 -6.03 17.65
C VAL A 245 1.76 -7.03 16.99
N ILE A 246 0.74 -7.48 17.73
CA ILE A 246 -0.28 -8.42 17.24
C ILE A 246 -1.04 -7.79 16.07
N ALA A 247 -1.46 -6.53 16.20
CA ALA A 247 -2.16 -5.80 15.15
C ALA A 247 -1.33 -5.66 13.87
N THR A 248 -0.04 -5.32 14.02
CA THR A 248 0.89 -5.23 12.89
C THR A 248 1.02 -6.57 12.17
N ILE A 249 1.22 -7.67 12.91
CA ILE A 249 1.34 -9.02 12.34
C ILE A 249 0.02 -9.48 11.72
N ALA A 250 -1.12 -9.20 12.36
CA ALA A 250 -2.43 -9.55 11.84
C ALA A 250 -2.77 -8.83 10.53
N GLY A 251 -2.21 -7.65 10.30
CA GLY A 251 -2.34 -6.91 9.04
C GLY A 251 -1.58 -7.54 7.87
N VAL A 252 -0.46 -8.23 8.11
CA VAL A 252 0.41 -8.77 7.04
C VAL A 252 -0.30 -9.70 6.05
N PRO A 253 -1.10 -10.70 6.47
CA PRO A 253 -1.79 -11.58 5.54
C PRO A 253 -2.92 -10.90 4.77
N MET A 254 -3.40 -9.75 5.25
CA MET A 254 -4.50 -9.02 4.60
C MET A 254 -3.96 -8.15 3.46
N TYR A 255 -4.75 -8.07 2.39
CA TYR A 255 -4.52 -7.12 1.32
C TYR A 255 -5.73 -6.19 1.22
N ALA A 256 -5.54 -4.98 1.67
CA ALA A 256 -6.54 -3.93 1.53
C ALA A 256 -5.83 -2.58 1.38
N ASP A 257 -6.48 -1.66 0.69
CA ASP A 257 -6.10 -0.26 0.72
C ASP A 257 -6.60 0.41 2.01
N ILE A 258 -6.23 1.66 2.22
CA ILE A 258 -6.64 2.38 3.41
C ILE A 258 -8.16 2.56 3.50
N PHE A 259 -8.84 2.71 2.34
CA PHE A 259 -10.30 2.82 2.27
C PHE A 259 -11.00 1.53 2.71
N GLY A 260 -10.41 0.37 2.42
CA GLY A 260 -10.92 -0.93 2.86
C GLY A 260 -10.66 -1.22 4.34
N THR A 261 -9.62 -0.61 4.94
CA THR A 261 -9.30 -0.81 6.36
C THR A 261 -10.10 0.06 7.32
N ILE A 262 -10.72 1.15 6.84
CA ILE A 262 -11.44 2.10 7.67
C ILE A 262 -12.64 1.51 8.43
N PRO A 263 -13.55 0.75 7.80
CA PRO A 263 -14.65 0.15 8.54
C PRO A 263 -14.16 -0.75 9.68
N ILE A 264 -13.03 -1.43 9.45
CA ILE A 264 -12.39 -2.28 10.48
C ILE A 264 -11.81 -1.39 11.60
N ALA A 265 -11.17 -0.30 11.23
CA ALA A 265 -10.60 0.66 12.18
C ALA A 265 -11.68 1.29 13.06
N GLU A 266 -12.79 1.73 12.48
CA GLU A 266 -13.95 2.29 13.22
C GLU A 266 -14.56 1.24 14.14
N ALA A 267 -14.75 0.01 13.66
CA ALA A 267 -15.28 -1.07 14.46
C ALA A 267 -14.36 -1.43 15.65
N LEU A 268 -13.04 -1.45 15.44
CA LEU A 268 -12.06 -1.68 16.49
C LEU A 268 -12.07 -0.57 17.56
N LEU A 269 -12.15 0.70 17.14
CA LEU A 269 -12.22 1.85 18.05
C LEU A 269 -13.53 1.83 18.84
N ALA A 270 -14.66 1.57 18.19
CA ALA A 270 -15.97 1.47 18.84
C ALA A 270 -16.00 0.36 19.91
N LYS A 271 -15.16 -0.66 19.76
CA LYS A 271 -14.98 -1.77 20.70
C LYS A 271 -13.88 -1.51 21.75
N GLY A 272 -13.29 -0.30 21.78
CA GLY A 272 -12.34 0.10 22.80
C GLY A 272 -10.88 -0.28 22.50
N ALA A 273 -10.53 -0.54 21.24
CA ALA A 273 -9.12 -0.66 20.85
C ALA A 273 -8.40 0.69 20.98
N GLN A 274 -7.12 0.65 21.34
CA GLN A 274 -6.31 1.86 21.43
C GLN A 274 -6.01 2.41 20.04
N LEU A 275 -5.92 3.75 19.93
CA LEU A 275 -5.65 4.43 18.66
C LEU A 275 -4.39 3.91 17.96
N GLY A 276 -3.28 3.73 18.68
CA GLY A 276 -2.04 3.25 18.10
C GLY A 276 -2.11 1.78 17.63
N VAL A 277 -2.93 0.95 18.25
CA VAL A 277 -3.19 -0.43 17.80
C VAL A 277 -3.88 -0.42 16.44
N VAL A 278 -4.92 0.43 16.30
CA VAL A 278 -5.68 0.57 15.06
C VAL A 278 -4.82 1.12 13.93
N LEU A 279 -4.05 2.17 14.19
CA LEU A 279 -3.16 2.77 13.19
C LEU A 279 -2.04 1.81 12.80
N ALA A 280 -1.47 1.05 13.74
CA ALA A 280 -0.46 0.02 13.43
C ALA A 280 -1.03 -1.10 12.56
N PHE A 281 -2.27 -1.53 12.81
CA PHE A 281 -2.98 -2.47 11.94
C PHE A 281 -3.14 -1.92 10.53
N MET A 282 -3.64 -0.70 10.38
CA MET A 282 -3.82 -0.05 9.07
C MET A 282 -2.50 0.07 8.30
N MET A 283 -1.43 0.55 8.97
CA MET A 283 -0.09 0.60 8.37
C MET A 283 0.43 -0.78 7.97
N GLY A 284 0.21 -1.79 8.80
CA GLY A 284 0.61 -3.18 8.53
C GLY A 284 -0.03 -3.75 7.27
N VAL A 285 -1.35 -3.55 7.13
CA VAL A 285 -2.13 -3.99 5.96
C VAL A 285 -1.67 -3.30 4.68
N THR A 286 -1.45 -2.00 4.71
CA THR A 286 -1.12 -1.22 3.52
C THR A 286 0.33 -1.41 3.07
N THR A 287 1.28 -1.49 4.02
CA THR A 287 2.73 -1.50 3.72
C THR A 287 3.31 -2.90 3.63
N LEU A 288 2.88 -3.83 4.50
CA LEU A 288 3.47 -5.16 4.67
C LEU A 288 2.60 -6.29 4.12
N SER A 289 1.62 -6.00 3.26
CA SER A 289 0.73 -7.02 2.72
C SER A 289 1.48 -8.13 1.96
N LEU A 290 1.07 -9.38 2.16
CA LEU A 290 1.68 -10.56 1.53
C LEU A 290 1.82 -10.43 0.00
N PRO A 291 0.80 -10.00 -0.77
CA PRO A 291 0.92 -9.82 -2.21
C PRO A 291 2.02 -8.83 -2.59
N SER A 292 2.14 -7.72 -1.86
CA SER A 292 3.18 -6.71 -2.08
C SER A 292 4.58 -7.27 -1.83
N MET A 293 4.75 -8.06 -0.75
CA MET A 293 6.02 -8.72 -0.45
C MET A 293 6.43 -9.70 -1.53
N ILE A 294 5.48 -10.48 -2.07
CA ILE A 294 5.75 -11.44 -3.14
C ILE A 294 6.13 -10.72 -4.44
N MET A 295 5.48 -9.59 -4.76
CA MET A 295 5.86 -8.77 -5.91
C MET A 295 7.26 -8.18 -5.75
N LEU A 296 7.54 -7.60 -4.58
CA LEU A 296 8.84 -7.01 -4.28
C LEU A 296 9.96 -8.06 -4.30
N ARG A 297 9.67 -9.32 -3.88
CA ARG A 297 10.61 -10.45 -3.95
C ARG A 297 11.12 -10.74 -5.37
N LYS A 298 10.36 -10.37 -6.40
CA LYS A 298 10.81 -10.51 -7.80
C LYS A 298 11.79 -9.42 -8.23
N ALA A 299 11.83 -8.31 -7.51
CA ALA A 299 12.73 -7.18 -7.78
C ALA A 299 14.00 -7.21 -6.92
N ILE A 300 13.90 -7.75 -5.70
CA ILE A 300 14.99 -7.79 -4.74
C ILE A 300 15.17 -9.18 -4.12
N ARG A 301 16.41 -9.48 -3.72
CA ARG A 301 16.75 -10.75 -3.07
C ARG A 301 16.19 -10.83 -1.64
N PRO A 302 16.03 -12.06 -1.07
CA PRO A 302 15.41 -12.26 0.24
C PRO A 302 16.04 -11.46 1.38
N LYS A 303 17.34 -11.24 1.33
CA LYS A 303 18.09 -10.52 2.35
C LYS A 303 17.66 -9.05 2.44
N LEU A 304 17.57 -8.36 1.29
CA LEU A 304 17.12 -6.97 1.24
C LEU A 304 15.63 -6.86 1.57
N LEU A 305 14.81 -7.82 1.12
CA LEU A 305 13.41 -7.90 1.49
C LEU A 305 13.24 -8.05 3.00
N GLY A 306 14.02 -8.94 3.64
CA GLY A 306 13.99 -9.12 5.10
C GLY A 306 14.36 -7.86 5.87
N VAL A 307 15.36 -7.12 5.41
CA VAL A 307 15.75 -5.83 5.98
C VAL A 307 14.62 -4.80 5.83
N PHE A 308 14.00 -4.70 4.65
CA PHE A 308 12.87 -3.83 4.41
C PHE A 308 11.69 -4.13 5.34
N VAL A 309 11.30 -5.41 5.44
CA VAL A 309 10.21 -5.86 6.32
C VAL A 309 10.53 -5.54 7.79
N ALA A 310 11.76 -5.81 8.24
CA ALA A 310 12.19 -5.53 9.61
C ALA A 310 12.12 -4.03 9.94
N ILE A 311 12.59 -3.17 9.04
CA ILE A 311 12.56 -1.71 9.22
C ILE A 311 11.12 -1.20 9.26
N CYS A 312 10.28 -1.62 8.31
CA CYS A 312 8.88 -1.22 8.28
C CYS A 312 8.11 -1.70 9.53
N THR A 313 8.31 -2.96 9.91
CA THR A 313 7.66 -3.52 11.12
C THR A 313 8.10 -2.77 12.37
N ALA A 314 9.39 -2.53 12.55
CA ALA A 314 9.91 -1.77 13.69
C ALA A 314 9.33 -0.33 13.70
N GLY A 315 9.30 0.33 12.54
CA GLY A 315 8.73 1.67 12.41
C GLY A 315 7.24 1.71 12.77
N ILE A 316 6.46 0.77 12.26
CA ILE A 316 5.01 0.66 12.56
C ILE A 316 4.78 0.42 14.06
N ILE A 317 5.55 -0.46 14.68
CA ILE A 317 5.46 -0.73 16.12
C ILE A 317 5.79 0.52 16.94
N VAL A 318 6.84 1.24 16.58
CA VAL A 318 7.22 2.50 17.25
C VAL A 318 6.09 3.54 17.11
N VAL A 319 5.51 3.70 15.93
CA VAL A 319 4.37 4.61 15.71
C VAL A 319 3.16 4.18 16.51
N GLY A 320 2.83 2.90 16.53
CA GLY A 320 1.70 2.39 17.29
C GLY A 320 1.82 2.69 18.80
N TYR A 321 2.98 2.41 19.39
CA TYR A 321 3.20 2.74 20.80
C TYR A 321 3.24 4.26 21.06
N PHE A 322 3.80 5.03 20.14
CA PHE A 322 3.80 6.48 20.24
C PHE A 322 2.38 7.04 20.27
N PHE A 323 1.50 6.59 19.37
CA PHE A 323 0.10 7.02 19.37
C PHE A 323 -0.65 6.56 20.63
N ASN A 324 -0.38 5.37 21.14
CA ASN A 324 -0.97 4.93 22.41
C ASN A 324 -0.55 5.83 23.57
N ALA A 325 0.69 6.31 23.58
CA ALA A 325 1.19 7.20 24.64
C ALA A 325 0.57 8.61 24.57
N ILE A 326 0.32 9.13 23.36
CA ILE A 326 -0.17 10.50 23.16
C ILE A 326 -1.68 10.60 22.87
N GLN A 327 -2.41 9.48 22.83
CA GLN A 327 -3.84 9.48 22.48
C GLN A 327 -4.66 10.43 23.36
N TYR A 328 -4.32 10.56 24.66
CA TYR A 328 -5.00 11.49 25.59
C TYR A 328 -4.78 12.96 25.30
N LEU A 329 -3.77 13.30 24.48
CA LEU A 329 -3.47 14.68 24.06
C LEU A 329 -4.12 15.00 22.70
N LEU A 330 -4.47 14.00 21.93
CA LEU A 330 -4.95 14.14 20.56
C LEU A 330 -6.46 14.06 20.45
N ILE A 331 -7.08 13.25 21.30
CA ILE A 331 -8.52 13.05 21.44
C ILE A 331 -9.00 13.78 22.69
#